data_7fe9b41e0e6e8ce01e52aa028ece262a
#
_entry.id   7fe9b41e0e6e8ce01e52aa028ece262a
#
_cell.length_a   1.000
_cell.length_b   1.000
_cell.length_c   1.000
_cell.angle_alpha   90.00
_cell.angle_beta   90.00
_cell.angle_gamma   90.00
#
_symmetry.space_group_name_H-M   'P 1'
#
loop_
_entity.id
_entity.type
_entity.pdbx_description
1 polymer ?
#
loop_
_entity_poly.entity_id
_entity_poly.type
_entity_poly.pdbx_seq_one_letter_code
_entity_poly.pdbx_strand_id
1 'polypeptide(L)'
;LISIGFLECPACLVLFCRKEKDGSMLWVIIYIDDFLYFGTTEITQKKFESEFGTRFSVEFQGLAHWYLAARISQDANYNITIDQSRYAKSIVQRYLTPAGVKKSEKEVSSVLPTSFVPTKTDSPETIEESMAMQKEYNIDYPSCVGSLIYLSNTRTDMIHGINKLAKFTKLPGEKHMLAMIHLLRYLEQHSQFGLTYYANTEDAPMYKMLKLNNIVPTRNLFTFSDSSWDDDHDTSRSTGGYIIFYQGGAV
;
A
#
# COMPACT_ATOMS: atom_id res chain seq x y z
N LEU A 1 -3.47 13.92 24.72
CA LEU A 1 -3.97 14.93 23.76
C LEU A 1 -5.29 15.59 24.21
N ILE A 2 -6.26 14.83 24.71
CA ILE A 2 -7.58 15.37 25.15
C ILE A 2 -7.39 16.48 26.20
N SER A 3 -6.47 16.33 27.16
CA SER A 3 -6.19 17.33 28.21
C SER A 3 -5.62 18.67 27.68
N ILE A 4 -5.20 18.72 26.42
CA ILE A 4 -4.72 19.93 25.71
C ILE A 4 -5.66 20.36 24.58
N GLY A 5 -6.93 19.92 24.65
CA GLY A 5 -8.00 20.41 23.80
C GLY A 5 -8.16 19.70 22.45
N PHE A 6 -7.52 18.54 22.24
CA PHE A 6 -7.77 17.74 21.06
C PHE A 6 -9.06 16.91 21.21
N LEU A 7 -9.73 16.73 20.09
CA LEU A 7 -10.86 15.83 19.94
C LEU A 7 -10.39 14.59 19.16
N GLU A 8 -10.81 13.44 19.63
CA GLU A 8 -10.62 12.17 18.93
C GLU A 8 -11.54 12.08 17.71
N CYS A 9 -11.03 11.60 16.59
CA CYS A 9 -11.85 11.38 15.40
C CYS A 9 -12.70 10.11 15.58
N PRO A 10 -14.05 10.20 15.52
CA PRO A 10 -14.90 9.02 15.71
C PRO A 10 -14.70 7.92 14.68
N ALA A 11 -14.22 8.27 13.48
CA ALA A 11 -13.95 7.32 12.40
C ALA A 11 -12.53 6.71 12.45
N CYS A 12 -11.62 7.29 13.23
CA CYS A 12 -10.22 6.86 13.31
C CYS A 12 -9.64 7.17 14.69
N LEU A 13 -9.61 6.19 15.57
CA LEU A 13 -9.23 6.34 16.99
C LEU A 13 -7.78 6.80 17.22
N VAL A 14 -6.92 6.73 16.20
CA VAL A 14 -5.54 7.21 16.26
C VAL A 14 -5.36 8.63 15.73
N LEU A 15 -6.42 9.23 15.19
CA LEU A 15 -6.44 10.60 14.65
C LEU A 15 -7.10 11.55 15.65
N PHE A 16 -6.37 12.59 15.98
CA PHE A 16 -6.84 13.68 16.84
C PHE A 16 -6.80 15.00 16.10
N CYS A 17 -7.77 15.87 16.36
CA CYS A 17 -7.81 17.20 15.76
C CYS A 17 -8.11 18.27 16.81
N ARG A 18 -7.59 19.47 16.58
CA ARG A 18 -7.83 20.66 17.40
C ARG A 18 -8.03 21.89 16.51
N LYS A 19 -9.08 22.63 16.77
CA LYS A 19 -9.33 23.94 16.15
C LYS A 19 -8.81 25.03 17.07
N GLU A 20 -7.97 25.89 16.56
CA GLU A 20 -7.46 27.06 17.27
C GLU A 20 -8.48 28.23 17.23
N LYS A 21 -8.25 29.25 18.08
CA LYS A 21 -9.13 30.44 18.17
C LYS A 21 -9.19 31.27 16.88
N ASP A 22 -8.13 31.27 16.12
CA ASP A 22 -8.00 31.94 14.81
C ASP A 22 -8.63 31.17 13.66
N GLY A 23 -9.20 29.98 13.95
CA GLY A 23 -9.79 29.09 12.95
C GLY A 23 -8.82 28.11 12.32
N SER A 24 -7.52 28.22 12.60
CA SER A 24 -6.54 27.24 12.14
C SER A 24 -6.76 25.86 12.77
N MET A 25 -6.35 24.84 12.06
CA MET A 25 -6.55 23.43 12.46
C MET A 25 -5.22 22.74 12.66
N LEU A 26 -5.20 21.82 13.61
CA LEU A 26 -4.08 20.92 13.87
C LEU A 26 -4.59 19.48 13.95
N TRP A 27 -3.88 18.57 13.29
CA TRP A 27 -4.15 17.14 13.33
C TRP A 27 -2.92 16.39 13.84
N VAL A 28 -3.15 15.35 14.62
CA VAL A 28 -2.12 14.47 15.17
C VAL A 28 -2.55 13.03 14.98
N ILE A 29 -1.74 12.22 14.35
CA ILE A 29 -1.89 10.77 14.24
C ILE A 29 -0.89 10.16 15.19
N ILE A 30 -1.33 9.21 16.04
CA ILE A 30 -0.47 8.51 17.00
C ILE A 30 -0.47 7.03 16.67
N TYR A 31 0.71 6.43 16.65
CA TYR A 31 0.88 5.00 16.57
C TYR A 31 1.98 4.54 17.55
N ILE A 32 1.56 3.99 18.68
CA ILE A 32 2.43 3.56 19.81
C ILE A 32 3.31 4.72 20.26
N ASP A 33 4.60 4.74 19.90
CA ASP A 33 5.59 5.75 20.29
C ASP A 33 5.80 6.84 19.24
N ASP A 34 5.34 6.60 18.00
CA ASP A 34 5.48 7.53 16.88
C ASP A 34 4.24 8.40 16.73
N PHE A 35 4.44 9.67 16.40
CA PHE A 35 3.35 10.55 16.03
C PHE A 35 3.69 11.40 14.81
N LEU A 36 2.68 11.64 13.98
CA LEU A 36 2.73 12.54 12.84
C LEU A 36 1.74 13.67 13.08
N TYR A 37 2.16 14.91 12.92
CA TYR A 37 1.29 16.08 13.08
C TYR A 37 1.39 17.01 11.90
N PHE A 38 0.31 17.73 11.63
CA PHE A 38 0.27 18.76 10.62
C PHE A 38 -0.76 19.83 10.99
N GLY A 39 -0.42 21.07 10.72
CA GLY A 39 -1.26 22.23 11.00
C GLY A 39 -1.46 23.07 9.75
N THR A 40 -2.54 23.81 9.69
CA THR A 40 -2.83 24.72 8.58
C THR A 40 -1.84 25.90 8.51
N THR A 41 -1.14 26.19 9.60
CA THR A 41 -0.11 27.24 9.65
C THR A 41 1.12 26.77 10.43
N GLU A 42 2.29 27.30 10.11
CA GLU A 42 3.53 27.06 10.85
C GLU A 42 3.42 27.51 12.32
N ILE A 43 2.68 28.59 12.57
CA ILE A 43 2.45 29.09 13.93
C ILE A 43 1.72 28.05 14.77
N THR A 44 0.69 27.42 14.20
CA THR A 44 -0.08 26.36 14.88
C THR A 44 0.80 25.14 15.20
N GLN A 45 1.70 24.77 14.28
CA GLN A 45 2.63 23.66 14.47
C GLN A 45 3.63 23.98 15.60
N LYS A 46 4.29 25.14 15.56
CA LYS A 46 5.24 25.55 16.61
C LYS A 46 4.61 25.67 18.00
N LYS A 47 3.36 26.15 18.05
CA LYS A 47 2.61 26.20 19.30
C LYS A 47 2.41 24.78 19.86
N PHE A 48 2.01 23.83 19.04
CA PHE A 48 1.88 22.42 19.43
C PHE A 48 3.20 21.84 19.92
N GLU A 49 4.28 22.04 19.19
CA GLU A 49 5.63 21.57 19.59
C GLU A 49 6.01 22.06 20.98
N SER A 50 5.77 23.36 21.25
CA SER A 50 6.02 23.95 22.56
C SER A 50 5.12 23.36 23.67
N GLU A 51 3.80 23.27 23.43
CA GLU A 51 2.85 22.72 24.40
C GLU A 51 3.07 21.24 24.69
N PHE A 52 3.39 20.46 23.65
CA PHE A 52 3.59 19.03 23.79
C PHE A 52 4.94 18.70 24.42
N GLY A 53 6.02 19.40 24.00
CA GLY A 53 7.36 19.21 24.52
C GLY A 53 7.52 19.60 26.02
N THR A 54 6.63 20.47 26.56
CA THR A 54 6.62 20.75 28.00
C THR A 54 6.05 19.61 28.85
N ARG A 55 5.28 18.70 28.23
CA ARG A 55 4.58 17.60 28.93
C ARG A 55 5.21 16.24 28.70
N PHE A 56 5.85 16.06 27.57
CA PHE A 56 6.43 14.80 27.14
C PHE A 56 7.87 15.00 26.68
N SER A 57 8.73 14.05 27.02
CA SER A 57 10.08 14.00 26.47
C SER A 57 10.01 13.45 25.06
N VAL A 58 10.00 14.34 24.07
CA VAL A 58 9.85 14.02 22.64
C VAL A 58 10.90 14.73 21.82
N GLU A 59 11.27 14.14 20.69
CA GLU A 59 12.14 14.74 19.69
C GLU A 59 11.31 15.08 18.44
N PHE A 60 11.30 16.36 18.07
CA PHE A 60 10.65 16.83 16.85
C PHE A 60 11.63 16.80 15.69
N GLN A 61 11.41 15.93 14.73
CA GLN A 61 12.32 15.71 13.59
C GLN A 61 12.07 16.63 12.40
N GLY A 62 11.14 17.59 12.51
CA GLY A 62 10.76 18.50 11.45
C GLY A 62 9.88 17.84 10.38
N LEU A 63 10.19 18.05 9.09
CA LEU A 63 9.41 17.47 7.99
C LEU A 63 9.45 15.94 8.04
N ALA A 64 8.28 15.32 7.92
CA ALA A 64 8.15 13.89 7.92
C ALA A 64 8.78 13.27 6.66
N HIS A 65 9.80 12.44 6.85
CA HIS A 65 10.43 11.66 5.78
C HIS A 65 10.13 10.17 5.88
N TRP A 66 9.82 9.71 7.08
CA TRP A 66 9.52 8.31 7.37
C TRP A 66 8.41 8.24 8.42
N TYR A 67 7.43 7.37 8.17
CA TYR A 67 6.39 7.03 9.14
C TYR A 67 5.92 5.59 8.88
N LEU A 68 5.92 4.74 9.89
CA LEU A 68 5.49 3.34 9.84
C LEU A 68 6.09 2.56 8.66
N ALA A 69 7.42 2.61 8.52
CA ALA A 69 8.19 1.98 7.43
C ALA A 69 7.83 2.46 6.01
N ALA A 70 7.04 3.52 5.87
CA ALA A 70 6.80 4.21 4.61
C ALA A 70 7.63 5.49 4.52
N ARG A 71 8.18 5.75 3.35
CA ARG A 71 8.82 7.01 3.03
C ARG A 71 7.75 8.03 2.63
N ILE A 72 7.85 9.22 3.17
CA ILE A 72 7.03 10.38 2.80
C ILE A 72 7.96 11.38 2.13
N SER A 73 7.59 11.87 0.96
CA SER A 73 8.32 12.91 0.25
C SER A 73 7.36 13.95 -0.31
N GLN A 74 7.76 15.22 -0.25
CA GLN A 74 7.01 16.32 -0.84
C GLN A 74 7.89 16.97 -1.91
N ASP A 75 7.32 17.21 -3.09
CA ASP A 75 8.00 17.91 -4.18
C ASP A 75 7.78 19.42 -4.10
N ALA A 76 8.42 20.18 -5.03
CA ALA A 76 8.32 21.63 -5.10
C ALA A 76 6.89 22.14 -5.44
N ASN A 77 6.03 21.29 -5.97
CA ASN A 77 4.62 21.58 -6.26
C ASN A 77 3.69 21.17 -5.13
N TYR A 78 4.25 20.81 -3.96
CA TYR A 78 3.53 20.31 -2.79
C TYR A 78 2.80 18.98 -2.99
N ASN A 79 3.13 18.20 -4.03
CA ASN A 79 2.64 16.84 -4.16
C ASN A 79 3.31 15.95 -3.11
N ILE A 80 2.52 15.08 -2.48
CA ILE A 80 3.02 14.16 -1.45
C ILE A 80 3.04 12.75 -2.02
N THR A 81 4.21 12.11 -1.97
CA THR A 81 4.36 10.69 -2.34
C THR A 81 4.67 9.86 -1.10
N ILE A 82 3.94 8.76 -0.95
CA ILE A 82 4.13 7.76 0.11
C ILE A 82 4.52 6.45 -0.57
N ASP A 83 5.69 5.91 -0.22
CA ASP A 83 6.18 4.65 -0.78
C ASP A 83 6.88 3.77 0.26
N GLN A 84 6.89 2.47 -0.01
CA GLN A 84 7.60 1.45 0.75
C GLN A 84 8.74 0.83 -0.07
N SER A 85 9.44 1.60 -0.86
CA SER A 85 10.49 1.13 -1.78
C SER A 85 11.62 0.34 -1.09
N ARG A 86 12.01 0.72 0.14
CA ARG A 86 12.98 -0.06 0.94
C ARG A 86 12.42 -1.42 1.33
N TYR A 87 11.16 -1.46 1.76
CA TYR A 87 10.50 -2.71 2.14
C TYR A 87 10.28 -3.60 0.92
N ALA A 88 9.87 -3.05 -0.21
CA ALA A 88 9.75 -3.76 -1.49
C ALA A 88 11.08 -4.45 -1.88
N LYS A 89 12.19 -3.72 -1.80
CA LYS A 89 13.54 -4.27 -2.06
C LYS A 89 13.92 -5.37 -1.07
N SER A 90 13.55 -5.24 0.20
CA SER A 90 13.82 -6.27 1.22
C SER A 90 13.03 -7.55 0.96
N ILE A 91 11.79 -7.47 0.46
CA ILE A 91 10.99 -8.62 0.04
C ILE A 91 11.68 -9.35 -1.13
N VAL A 92 12.08 -8.61 -2.16
CA VAL A 92 12.80 -9.18 -3.31
C VAL A 92 14.09 -9.86 -2.86
N GLN A 93 14.88 -9.21 -2.00
CA GLN A 93 16.12 -9.78 -1.48
C GLN A 93 15.87 -11.04 -0.64
N ARG A 94 14.78 -11.08 0.13
CA ARG A 94 14.45 -12.22 1.01
C ARG A 94 13.91 -13.42 0.26
N TYR A 95 13.11 -13.23 -0.78
CA TYR A 95 12.36 -14.31 -1.41
C TYR A 95 12.78 -14.61 -2.86
N LEU A 96 13.07 -13.59 -3.68
CA LEU A 96 13.42 -13.81 -5.07
C LEU A 96 14.91 -14.18 -5.25
N THR A 97 15.81 -13.52 -4.51
CA THR A 97 17.25 -13.79 -4.60
C THR A 97 17.60 -15.22 -4.18
N PRO A 98 17.12 -15.76 -3.04
CA PRO A 98 17.39 -17.13 -2.63
C PRO A 98 16.75 -18.18 -3.52
N ALA A 99 15.66 -17.88 -4.21
CA ALA A 99 15.03 -18.76 -5.18
C ALA A 99 15.91 -19.05 -6.41
N GLY A 100 17.10 -18.42 -6.50
CA GLY A 100 18.05 -18.65 -7.59
C GLY A 100 17.56 -18.20 -8.96
N VAL A 101 16.49 -17.41 -8.98
CA VAL A 101 15.89 -16.92 -10.22
C VAL A 101 16.80 -15.87 -10.84
N LYS A 102 17.36 -16.17 -12.01
CA LYS A 102 18.18 -15.21 -12.74
C LYS A 102 17.40 -13.93 -13.01
N LYS A 103 18.04 -12.77 -12.87
CA LYS A 103 17.48 -11.49 -13.32
C LYS A 103 16.99 -11.65 -14.75
N SER A 104 15.73 -11.33 -14.97
CA SER A 104 15.16 -11.31 -16.32
C SER A 104 15.39 -9.93 -16.91
N GLU A 105 15.99 -9.87 -18.08
CA GLU A 105 16.06 -8.63 -18.88
C GLU A 105 14.71 -8.30 -19.51
N LYS A 106 13.81 -9.29 -19.56
CA LYS A 106 12.45 -9.10 -20.08
C LYS A 106 11.61 -8.34 -19.08
N GLU A 107 10.99 -7.27 -19.56
CA GLU A 107 10.04 -6.49 -18.78
C GLU A 107 8.83 -7.33 -18.36
N VAL A 108 8.47 -7.21 -17.07
CA VAL A 108 7.27 -7.82 -16.49
C VAL A 108 6.25 -6.72 -16.30
N SER A 109 5.32 -6.60 -17.25
CA SER A 109 4.32 -5.54 -17.31
C SER A 109 3.03 -5.83 -16.54
N SER A 110 2.85 -7.05 -16.05
CA SER A 110 1.65 -7.48 -15.30
C SER A 110 2.01 -8.14 -13.98
N VAL A 111 1.18 -7.94 -12.97
CA VAL A 111 1.38 -8.50 -11.61
C VAL A 111 1.30 -10.02 -11.59
N LEU A 112 0.45 -10.60 -12.44
CA LEU A 112 0.30 -12.05 -12.64
C LEU A 112 0.46 -12.40 -14.12
N PRO A 113 0.85 -13.64 -14.45
CA PRO A 113 0.81 -14.10 -15.82
C PRO A 113 -0.61 -14.00 -16.38
N THR A 114 -0.75 -13.60 -17.65
CA THR A 114 -2.05 -13.38 -18.31
C THR A 114 -2.94 -14.63 -18.33
N SER A 115 -2.35 -15.82 -18.34
CA SER A 115 -3.04 -17.12 -18.33
C SER A 115 -3.19 -17.73 -16.94
N PHE A 116 -2.89 -16.96 -15.88
CA PHE A 116 -2.93 -17.51 -14.53
C PHE A 116 -4.36 -17.60 -14.03
N VAL A 117 -4.92 -18.80 -14.10
CA VAL A 117 -6.19 -19.19 -13.50
C VAL A 117 -5.91 -20.31 -12.50
N PRO A 118 -5.67 -19.98 -11.23
CA PRO A 118 -5.38 -20.99 -10.21
C PRO A 118 -6.65 -21.66 -9.72
N THR A 119 -6.55 -22.96 -9.45
CA THR A 119 -7.62 -23.78 -8.88
C THR A 119 -7.09 -24.65 -7.73
N LYS A 120 -7.96 -25.22 -6.94
CA LYS A 120 -7.58 -26.18 -5.89
C LYS A 120 -6.87 -27.41 -6.43
N THR A 121 -7.13 -27.80 -7.67
CA THR A 121 -6.45 -28.95 -8.32
C THR A 121 -4.99 -28.67 -8.62
N ASP A 122 -4.55 -27.39 -8.61
CA ASP A 122 -3.16 -27.01 -8.73
C ASP A 122 -2.39 -27.10 -7.38
N SER A 123 -3.11 -27.39 -6.29
CA SER A 123 -2.53 -27.63 -4.96
C SER A 123 -2.13 -29.08 -4.79
N PRO A 124 -1.04 -29.38 -4.07
CA PRO A 124 -0.67 -30.75 -3.74
C PRO A 124 -1.70 -31.37 -2.77
N GLU A 125 -1.71 -32.71 -2.69
CA GLU A 125 -2.66 -33.43 -1.84
C GLU A 125 -2.29 -33.34 -0.36
N THR A 126 -1.00 -33.23 -0.06
CA THR A 126 -0.47 -33.24 1.31
C THR A 126 0.32 -31.97 1.66
N ILE A 127 0.42 -31.71 2.95
CA ILE A 127 1.24 -30.62 3.48
C ILE A 127 2.73 -30.88 3.22
N GLU A 128 3.14 -32.14 3.32
CA GLU A 128 4.52 -32.58 3.11
C GLU A 128 4.99 -32.27 1.68
N GLU A 129 4.16 -32.55 0.68
CA GLU A 129 4.44 -32.20 -0.71
C GLU A 129 4.55 -30.70 -0.92
N SER A 130 3.64 -29.94 -0.33
CA SER A 130 3.69 -28.47 -0.39
C SER A 130 4.95 -27.92 0.28
N MET A 131 5.35 -28.46 1.42
CA MET A 131 6.60 -28.06 2.10
C MET A 131 7.84 -28.44 1.29
N ALA A 132 7.82 -29.59 0.62
CA ALA A 132 8.91 -30.00 -0.27
C ALA A 132 9.07 -29.00 -1.43
N MET A 133 7.97 -28.59 -2.07
CA MET A 133 7.99 -27.55 -3.10
C MET A 133 8.52 -26.20 -2.59
N GLN A 134 8.04 -25.74 -1.43
CA GLN A 134 8.52 -24.49 -0.83
C GLN A 134 10.03 -24.54 -0.58
N LYS A 135 10.55 -25.71 -0.16
CA LYS A 135 11.99 -25.92 0.02
C LYS A 135 12.73 -25.95 -1.32
N GLU A 136 12.18 -26.59 -2.35
CA GLU A 136 12.78 -26.64 -3.70
C GLU A 136 12.92 -25.24 -4.30
N TYR A 137 11.85 -24.42 -4.21
CA TYR A 137 11.87 -23.03 -4.68
C TYR A 137 12.56 -22.08 -3.71
N ASN A 138 12.94 -22.54 -2.51
CA ASN A 138 13.51 -21.73 -1.44
C ASN A 138 12.66 -20.49 -1.09
N ILE A 139 11.35 -20.65 -1.07
CA ILE A 139 10.36 -19.61 -0.75
C ILE A 139 9.43 -20.12 0.35
N ASP A 140 9.44 -19.44 1.51
CA ASP A 140 8.38 -19.57 2.51
C ASP A 140 7.16 -18.80 2.00
N TYR A 141 6.24 -19.53 1.38
CA TYR A 141 5.09 -18.96 0.69
C TYR A 141 4.16 -18.17 1.62
N PRO A 142 3.76 -18.69 2.82
CA PRO A 142 2.93 -17.95 3.76
C PRO A 142 3.57 -16.63 4.22
N SER A 143 4.84 -16.66 4.56
CA SER A 143 5.58 -15.46 5.00
C SER A 143 5.75 -14.46 3.87
N CYS A 144 5.94 -14.93 2.64
CA CYS A 144 6.00 -14.06 1.45
C CYS A 144 4.65 -13.37 1.20
N VAL A 145 3.54 -14.12 1.23
CA VAL A 145 2.18 -13.55 1.10
C VAL A 145 1.91 -12.52 2.19
N GLY A 146 2.24 -12.82 3.45
CA GLY A 146 2.08 -11.86 4.56
C GLY A 146 2.87 -10.56 4.34
N SER A 147 4.11 -10.67 3.85
CA SER A 147 4.94 -9.51 3.51
C SER A 147 4.34 -8.68 2.36
N LEU A 148 3.79 -9.33 1.36
CA LEU A 148 3.13 -8.67 0.22
C LEU A 148 1.81 -8.01 0.61
N ILE A 149 1.03 -8.61 1.51
CA ILE A 149 -0.19 -8.00 2.08
C ILE A 149 0.16 -6.68 2.80
N TYR A 150 1.22 -6.66 3.61
CA TYR A 150 1.65 -5.42 4.25
C TYR A 150 2.11 -4.36 3.22
N LEU A 151 2.83 -4.78 2.17
CA LEU A 151 3.27 -3.89 1.09
C LEU A 151 2.08 -3.28 0.32
N SER A 152 0.95 -3.98 0.21
CA SER A 152 -0.21 -3.53 -0.56
C SER A 152 -0.84 -2.23 -0.05
N ASN A 153 -0.51 -1.79 1.17
CA ASN A 153 -0.93 -0.48 1.69
C ASN A 153 -0.44 0.71 0.84
N THR A 154 0.68 0.55 0.13
CA THR A 154 1.21 1.57 -0.79
C THR A 154 1.31 1.07 -2.24
N ARG A 155 1.09 -0.24 -2.46
CA ARG A 155 1.16 -0.92 -3.76
C ARG A 155 -0.21 -1.48 -4.12
N THR A 156 -1.17 -0.58 -4.25
CA THR A 156 -2.56 -0.90 -4.61
C THR A 156 -2.67 -1.61 -5.97
N ASP A 157 -1.72 -1.37 -6.88
CA ASP A 157 -1.58 -2.05 -8.16
C ASP A 157 -1.41 -3.57 -8.03
N MET A 158 -0.88 -4.05 -6.90
CA MET A 158 -0.60 -5.47 -6.66
C MET A 158 -1.70 -6.21 -5.89
N ILE A 159 -2.68 -5.51 -5.31
CA ILE A 159 -3.70 -6.09 -4.40
C ILE A 159 -4.42 -7.29 -5.03
N HIS A 160 -4.85 -7.17 -6.28
CA HIS A 160 -5.56 -8.26 -6.98
C HIS A 160 -4.71 -9.53 -7.08
N GLY A 161 -3.45 -9.39 -7.49
CA GLY A 161 -2.52 -10.52 -7.60
C GLY A 161 -2.20 -11.15 -6.26
N ILE A 162 -1.95 -10.33 -5.24
CA ILE A 162 -1.69 -10.78 -3.87
C ILE A 162 -2.89 -11.58 -3.34
N ASN A 163 -4.11 -11.06 -3.50
CA ASN A 163 -5.33 -11.72 -3.03
C ASN A 163 -5.57 -13.07 -3.75
N LYS A 164 -5.29 -13.16 -5.06
CA LYS A 164 -5.37 -14.44 -5.78
C LYS A 164 -4.37 -15.48 -5.22
N LEU A 165 -3.14 -15.08 -4.97
CA LEU A 165 -2.12 -15.97 -4.39
C LEU A 165 -2.41 -16.33 -2.93
N ALA A 166 -2.97 -15.41 -2.15
CA ALA A 166 -3.31 -15.64 -0.74
C ALA A 166 -4.33 -16.77 -0.52
N LYS A 167 -5.19 -17.05 -1.50
CA LYS A 167 -6.15 -18.17 -1.44
C LYS A 167 -5.47 -19.54 -1.26
N PHE A 168 -4.21 -19.68 -1.71
CA PHE A 168 -3.47 -20.93 -1.73
C PHE A 168 -2.38 -21.02 -0.65
N THR A 169 -2.40 -20.11 0.33
CA THR A 169 -1.39 -20.04 1.40
C THR A 169 -1.25 -21.35 2.20
N LYS A 170 -2.33 -22.14 2.33
CA LYS A 170 -2.31 -23.39 3.10
C LYS A 170 -1.58 -24.53 2.37
N LEU A 171 -1.78 -24.65 1.06
CA LEU A 171 -1.24 -25.73 0.22
C LEU A 171 -0.79 -25.16 -1.14
N PRO A 172 0.26 -24.32 -1.19
CA PRO A 172 0.75 -23.84 -2.47
C PRO A 172 1.41 -24.96 -3.27
N GLY A 173 1.01 -25.08 -4.54
CA GLY A 173 1.60 -25.99 -5.50
C GLY A 173 2.55 -25.25 -6.46
N GLU A 174 3.11 -25.96 -7.44
CA GLU A 174 4.10 -25.44 -8.39
C GLU A 174 3.59 -24.21 -9.15
N LYS A 175 2.36 -24.26 -9.67
CA LYS A 175 1.75 -23.15 -10.40
C LYS A 175 1.64 -21.89 -9.55
N HIS A 176 1.36 -22.03 -8.24
CA HIS A 176 1.32 -20.91 -7.30
C HIS A 176 2.72 -20.35 -7.02
N MET A 177 3.75 -21.23 -6.91
CA MET A 177 5.15 -20.82 -6.76
C MET A 177 5.64 -20.02 -7.96
N LEU A 178 5.37 -20.49 -9.18
CA LEU A 178 5.76 -19.79 -10.41
C LEU A 178 5.07 -18.44 -10.54
N ALA A 179 3.80 -18.33 -10.17
CA ALA A 179 3.09 -17.07 -10.16
C ALA A 179 3.60 -16.11 -9.07
N MET A 180 4.00 -16.62 -7.89
CA MET A 180 4.66 -15.84 -6.86
C MET A 180 6.01 -15.28 -7.35
N ILE A 181 6.81 -16.08 -8.02
CA ILE A 181 8.08 -15.65 -8.63
C ILE A 181 7.83 -14.55 -9.67
N HIS A 182 6.79 -14.70 -10.50
CA HIS A 182 6.42 -13.67 -11.48
C HIS A 182 6.05 -12.35 -10.80
N LEU A 183 5.23 -12.40 -9.74
CA LEU A 183 4.86 -11.24 -8.95
C LEU A 183 6.08 -10.58 -8.27
N LEU A 184 7.00 -11.37 -7.74
CA LEU A 184 8.23 -10.86 -7.15
C LEU A 184 9.16 -10.20 -8.20
N ARG A 185 9.19 -10.69 -9.45
CA ARG A 185 9.90 -10.04 -10.57
C ARG A 185 9.25 -8.72 -10.95
N TYR A 186 7.92 -8.66 -10.99
CA TYR A 186 7.21 -7.39 -11.17
C TYR A 186 7.60 -6.40 -10.06
N LEU A 187 7.60 -6.84 -8.81
CA LEU A 187 8.02 -6.02 -7.67
C LEU A 187 9.47 -5.56 -7.78
N GLU A 188 10.39 -6.41 -8.23
CA GLU A 188 11.80 -6.06 -8.43
C GLU A 188 11.93 -4.89 -9.41
N GLN A 189 11.26 -4.99 -10.56
CA GLN A 189 11.35 -4.00 -11.63
C GLN A 189 10.64 -2.68 -11.28
N HIS A 190 9.59 -2.75 -10.46
CA HIS A 190 8.74 -1.61 -10.08
C HIS A 190 8.78 -1.30 -8.58
N SER A 191 9.91 -1.57 -7.92
CA SER A 191 10.05 -1.43 -6.46
C SER A 191 9.89 0.00 -5.94
N GLN A 192 10.04 1.02 -6.80
CA GLN A 192 9.94 2.44 -6.47
C GLN A 192 8.51 3.00 -6.55
N PHE A 193 7.53 2.23 -7.01
CA PHE A 193 6.16 2.72 -7.11
C PHE A 193 5.57 2.97 -5.72
N GLY A 194 4.75 4.01 -5.64
CA GLY A 194 4.05 4.44 -4.43
C GLY A 194 2.79 5.23 -4.80
N LEU A 195 2.16 5.79 -3.79
CA LEU A 195 0.94 6.61 -3.93
C LEU A 195 1.34 8.07 -3.93
N THR A 196 0.88 8.83 -4.94
CA THR A 196 1.11 10.27 -5.01
C THR A 196 -0.22 11.02 -4.93
N TYR A 197 -0.31 11.93 -3.97
CA TYR A 197 -1.43 12.85 -3.77
C TYR A 197 -1.03 14.22 -4.28
N TYR A 198 -1.82 14.76 -5.20
CA TYR A 198 -1.50 16.00 -5.91
C TYR A 198 -2.13 17.20 -5.23
N ALA A 199 -1.34 18.24 -4.97
CA ALA A 199 -1.84 19.50 -4.44
C ALA A 199 -2.85 20.15 -5.40
N ASN A 200 -2.56 20.09 -6.71
CA ASN A 200 -3.52 20.40 -7.77
C ASN A 200 -3.93 19.11 -8.48
N THR A 201 -5.18 18.68 -8.31
CA THR A 201 -5.71 17.45 -8.90
C THR A 201 -5.64 17.40 -10.42
N GLU A 202 -5.67 18.54 -11.10
CA GLU A 202 -5.55 18.61 -12.56
C GLU A 202 -4.19 18.10 -13.07
N ASP A 203 -3.17 18.10 -12.24
CA ASP A 203 -1.84 17.60 -12.58
C ASP A 203 -1.75 16.08 -12.49
N ALA A 204 -2.68 15.44 -11.78
CA ALA A 204 -2.69 14.00 -11.62
C ALA A 204 -2.93 13.29 -12.97
N PRO A 205 -2.12 12.25 -13.29
CA PRO A 205 -2.26 11.49 -14.53
C PRO A 205 -3.67 10.95 -14.74
N MET A 206 -4.31 10.48 -13.68
CA MET A 206 -5.67 9.95 -13.71
C MET A 206 -6.70 11.03 -14.12
N TYR A 207 -6.57 12.25 -13.60
CA TYR A 207 -7.44 13.36 -13.98
C TYR A 207 -7.28 13.75 -15.45
N LYS A 208 -6.04 13.78 -15.94
CA LYS A 208 -5.75 14.02 -17.38
C LYS A 208 -6.40 12.97 -18.26
N MET A 209 -6.32 11.69 -17.85
CA MET A 209 -6.97 10.59 -18.57
C MET A 209 -8.49 10.71 -18.56
N LEU A 210 -9.10 11.05 -17.44
CA LEU A 210 -10.56 11.24 -17.34
C LEU A 210 -11.04 12.39 -18.23
N LYS A 211 -10.32 13.53 -18.23
CA LYS A 211 -10.64 14.67 -19.11
C LYS A 211 -10.54 14.30 -20.60
N LEU A 212 -9.55 13.50 -21.01
CA LEU A 212 -9.44 13.01 -22.39
C LEU A 212 -10.63 12.16 -22.80
N ASN A 213 -11.30 11.50 -21.86
CA ASN A 213 -12.51 10.70 -22.10
C ASN A 213 -13.82 11.47 -21.80
N ASN A 214 -13.77 12.79 -21.71
CA ASN A 214 -14.90 13.66 -21.37
C ASN A 214 -15.57 13.37 -20.01
N ILE A 215 -14.83 12.75 -19.09
CA ILE A 215 -15.28 12.52 -17.72
C ILE A 215 -14.65 13.60 -16.85
N VAL A 216 -15.47 14.49 -16.31
CA VAL A 216 -15.00 15.54 -15.40
C VAL A 216 -15.46 15.23 -13.97
N PRO A 217 -14.54 14.81 -13.09
CA PRO A 217 -14.88 14.61 -11.69
C PRO A 217 -15.33 15.95 -11.07
N THR A 218 -16.47 15.96 -10.40
CA THR A 218 -17.01 17.16 -9.74
C THR A 218 -16.37 17.44 -8.38
N ARG A 219 -15.61 16.48 -7.87
CA ARG A 219 -14.89 16.53 -6.59
C ARG A 219 -13.54 15.83 -6.69
N ASN A 220 -12.66 16.10 -5.74
CA ASN A 220 -11.34 15.46 -5.66
C ASN A 220 -11.39 14.00 -5.20
N LEU A 221 -12.59 13.43 -5.09
CA LEU A 221 -12.85 12.04 -4.70
C LEU A 221 -13.70 11.37 -5.77
N PHE A 222 -13.25 10.23 -6.27
CA PHE A 222 -13.98 9.40 -7.24
C PHE A 222 -13.61 7.93 -7.08
N THR A 223 -14.47 7.06 -7.58
CA THR A 223 -14.34 5.60 -7.41
C THR A 223 -14.57 4.91 -8.74
N PHE A 224 -13.75 3.91 -9.03
CA PHE A 224 -14.07 2.89 -10.03
C PHE A 224 -14.47 1.62 -9.31
N SER A 225 -15.45 0.92 -9.86
CA SER A 225 -15.84 -0.40 -9.40
C SER A 225 -16.11 -1.30 -10.60
N ASP A 226 -15.77 -2.57 -10.44
CA ASP A 226 -16.00 -3.61 -11.43
C ASP A 226 -16.28 -4.94 -10.74
N SER A 227 -16.95 -5.85 -11.41
CA SER A 227 -17.21 -7.19 -10.91
C SER A 227 -17.11 -8.21 -12.04
N SER A 228 -16.39 -9.28 -11.77
CA SER A 228 -16.39 -10.45 -12.66
C SER A 228 -17.61 -11.34 -12.37
N TRP A 229 -18.00 -12.12 -13.35
CA TRP A 229 -19.02 -13.16 -13.19
C TRP A 229 -18.32 -14.50 -13.12
N ASP A 230 -18.54 -15.27 -12.02
CA ASP A 230 -18.11 -16.67 -11.87
C ASP A 230 -16.61 -16.91 -12.18
N ASP A 231 -15.72 -16.02 -11.67
CA ASP A 231 -14.29 -16.08 -11.97
C ASP A 231 -13.50 -17.01 -11.02
N ASP A 232 -14.11 -17.45 -9.95
CA ASP A 232 -13.56 -18.46 -9.05
C ASP A 232 -14.10 -19.86 -9.43
N HIS A 233 -13.33 -20.56 -10.25
CA HIS A 233 -13.71 -21.88 -10.76
C HIS A 233 -13.89 -22.97 -9.69
N ASP A 234 -13.36 -22.76 -8.48
CA ASP A 234 -13.51 -23.70 -7.37
C ASP A 234 -14.82 -23.53 -6.60
N THR A 235 -15.36 -22.32 -6.58
CA THR A 235 -16.52 -21.97 -5.75
C THR A 235 -17.68 -21.37 -6.51
N SER A 236 -17.51 -21.13 -7.82
CA SER A 236 -18.47 -20.41 -8.67
C SER A 236 -18.89 -19.05 -8.08
N ARG A 237 -17.96 -18.37 -7.44
CA ARG A 237 -18.18 -17.03 -6.87
C ARG A 237 -17.59 -15.96 -7.77
N SER A 238 -18.31 -14.87 -7.84
CA SER A 238 -17.86 -13.64 -8.51
C SER A 238 -16.91 -12.87 -7.61
N THR A 239 -15.94 -12.17 -8.22
CA THR A 239 -15.07 -11.24 -7.52
C THR A 239 -15.48 -9.81 -7.85
N GLY A 240 -15.78 -9.00 -6.84
CA GLY A 240 -15.96 -7.56 -6.98
C GLY A 240 -14.71 -6.81 -6.56
N GLY A 241 -14.41 -5.72 -7.25
CA GLY A 241 -13.32 -4.81 -6.92
C GLY A 241 -13.77 -3.36 -6.99
N TYR A 242 -13.13 -2.52 -6.19
CA TYR A 242 -13.25 -1.07 -6.30
C TYR A 242 -11.91 -0.41 -5.97
N ILE A 243 -11.72 0.78 -6.48
CA ILE A 243 -10.59 1.64 -6.14
C ILE A 243 -11.11 3.06 -5.96
N ILE A 244 -10.73 3.68 -4.86
CA ILE A 244 -11.09 5.05 -4.52
C ILE A 244 -9.87 5.92 -4.77
N PHE A 245 -10.07 7.08 -5.40
CA PHE A 245 -9.02 8.07 -5.59
C PHE A 245 -9.39 9.35 -4.85
N TYR A 246 -8.41 9.85 -4.11
CA TYR A 246 -8.47 11.18 -3.49
C TYR A 246 -7.24 11.98 -3.90
N GLN A 247 -7.44 13.21 -4.37
CA GLN A 247 -6.33 14.05 -4.87
C GLN A 247 -5.42 13.33 -5.89
N GLY A 248 -5.99 12.46 -6.72
CA GLY A 248 -5.28 11.68 -7.74
C GLY A 248 -4.52 10.46 -7.22
N GLY A 249 -4.38 10.28 -5.91
CA GLY A 249 -3.81 9.09 -5.28
C GLY A 249 -4.89 8.09 -4.88
N ALA A 250 -4.56 6.80 -4.92
CA ALA A 250 -5.46 5.75 -4.42
C ALA A 250 -5.51 5.74 -2.89
N VAL A 251 -6.68 5.43 -2.30
CA VAL A 251 -6.94 5.35 -0.86
C VAL A 251 -7.68 4.05 -0.52
#